data_99b678d0eb2301d2f27c96a18f3826ef
#
_entry.id   99b678d0eb2301d2f27c96a18f3826ef
#
_cell.length_a   1.000
_cell.length_b   1.000
_cell.length_c   1.000
_cell.angle_alpha   90.00
_cell.angle_beta   90.00
_cell.angle_gamma   90.00
#
_symmetry.space_group_name_H-M   'P 1'
#
loop_
_entity.id
_entity.type
_entity.pdbx_description
1 polymer ?
#
loop_
_entity_poly.entity_id
_entity_poly.type
_entity_poly.pdbx_seq_one_letter_code
_entity_poly.pdbx_strand_id
1 'polypeptide(L)'
;MTTIKLKLKDLNLRLAEKSAIYLTQKRHTKDSETPCFPDLLRTPDSQLKKLYEIGLSKSLFKIKGWVTGYTSTPDEITIDMTIAADSKEFVETLLNLSAESHILAETFMSCDEKLSSYFANRCTEATEALVCYLAYIN
;
A
#
# COMPACT_ATOMS: atom_id res chain seq x y z
N MET A 1 15.72 6.69 17.58
CA MET A 1 15.56 6.43 16.14
C MET A 1 15.07 5.00 15.93
N THR A 2 14.12 4.82 15.04
CA THR A 2 13.52 3.51 14.77
C THR A 2 13.65 3.20 13.29
N THR A 3 14.05 1.97 12.98
CA THR A 3 14.17 1.49 11.61
C THR A 3 12.97 0.60 11.26
N ILE A 4 12.26 0.97 10.20
CA ILE A 4 11.13 0.21 9.68
C ILE A 4 11.58 -0.54 8.42
N LYS A 5 11.32 -1.83 8.40
CA LYS A 5 11.66 -2.70 7.26
C LYS A 5 10.41 -3.23 6.60
N LEU A 6 10.20 -2.83 5.35
CA LEU A 6 9.05 -3.28 4.56
C LEU A 6 9.54 -4.35 3.59
N LYS A 7 9.22 -5.59 3.89
CA LYS A 7 9.63 -6.74 3.07
C LYS A 7 8.69 -6.89 1.89
N LEU A 8 9.27 -6.96 0.71
CA LEU A 8 8.53 -7.06 -0.55
C LEU A 8 8.35 -8.51 -1.03
N LYS A 9 8.95 -9.46 -0.33
CA LYS A 9 8.73 -10.88 -0.59
C LYS A 9 7.24 -11.16 -0.50
N ASP A 10 6.71 -11.87 -1.46
CA ASP A 10 5.29 -12.23 -1.56
C ASP A 10 4.33 -11.03 -1.70
N LEU A 11 4.83 -9.87 -2.15
CA LEU A 11 3.98 -8.70 -2.40
C LEU A 11 2.86 -9.03 -3.40
N ASN A 12 3.20 -9.70 -4.49
CA ASN A 12 2.22 -10.11 -5.49
C ASN A 12 1.15 -11.03 -4.91
N LEU A 13 1.54 -11.95 -4.02
CA LEU A 13 0.60 -12.87 -3.37
C LEU A 13 -0.34 -12.12 -2.43
N ARG A 14 0.19 -11.20 -1.63
CA ARG A 14 -0.64 -10.39 -0.73
C ARG A 14 -1.66 -9.55 -1.49
N LEU A 15 -1.23 -8.94 -2.60
CA LEU A 15 -2.11 -8.14 -3.46
C LEU A 15 -3.16 -9.00 -4.13
N ALA A 16 -2.79 -10.19 -4.59
CA ALA A 16 -3.73 -11.13 -5.19
C ALA A 16 -4.78 -11.58 -4.17
N GLU A 17 -4.38 -11.87 -2.94
CA GLU A 17 -5.30 -12.24 -1.87
C GLU A 17 -6.28 -11.11 -1.53
N LYS A 18 -5.78 -9.87 -1.41
CA LYS A 18 -6.61 -8.70 -1.13
C LYS A 18 -7.62 -8.44 -2.25
N SER A 19 -7.19 -8.55 -3.51
CA SER A 19 -8.07 -8.33 -4.64
C SER A 19 -9.10 -9.45 -4.79
N ALA A 20 -8.74 -10.69 -4.48
CA ALA A 20 -9.61 -11.86 -4.62
C ALA A 20 -10.89 -11.72 -3.80
N ILE A 21 -10.82 -11.15 -2.61
CA ILE A 21 -11.98 -10.93 -1.74
C ILE A 21 -13.02 -10.06 -2.45
N TYR A 22 -12.58 -8.94 -3.03
CA TYR A 22 -13.47 -8.00 -3.72
C TYR A 22 -13.99 -8.58 -5.03
N LEU A 23 -13.17 -9.31 -5.75
CA LEU A 23 -13.58 -9.97 -6.99
C LEU A 23 -14.62 -11.06 -6.73
N THR A 24 -14.47 -11.80 -5.64
CA THR A 24 -15.46 -12.83 -5.24
C THR A 24 -16.81 -12.20 -4.91
N GLN A 25 -16.80 -11.08 -4.16
CA GLN A 25 -18.04 -10.35 -3.86
C GLN A 25 -18.72 -9.87 -5.13
N LYS A 26 -17.94 -9.40 -6.09
CA LYS A 26 -18.47 -8.89 -7.36
C LYS A 26 -19.08 -9.97 -8.23
N ARG A 27 -18.57 -11.21 -8.18
CA ARG A 27 -19.12 -12.33 -8.91
C ARG A 27 -20.55 -12.68 -8.52
N HIS A 28 -20.99 -12.29 -7.33
CA HIS A 28 -22.33 -12.52 -6.84
C HIS A 28 -23.31 -11.42 -7.24
N THR A 29 -22.87 -10.35 -7.88
CA THR A 29 -23.74 -9.30 -8.40
C THR A 29 -24.04 -9.58 -9.88
N LYS A 30 -25.35 -9.52 -10.23
CA LYS A 30 -25.84 -9.88 -11.57
C LYS A 30 -25.34 -8.97 -12.71
N ASP A 31 -24.75 -7.84 -12.36
CA ASP A 31 -24.29 -6.84 -13.32
C ASP A 31 -22.82 -6.96 -13.69
N SER A 32 -22.16 -8.00 -13.23
CA SER A 32 -20.77 -8.22 -13.57
C SER A 32 -20.66 -8.85 -14.96
N GLU A 33 -20.76 -8.02 -16.00
CA GLU A 33 -20.27 -8.43 -17.30
C GLU A 33 -18.76 -8.60 -17.20
N THR A 34 -18.28 -9.70 -17.73
CA THR A 34 -16.86 -10.06 -17.88
C THR A 34 -15.92 -9.26 -16.99
N PRO A 35 -15.63 -9.77 -15.81
CA PRO A 35 -14.70 -9.09 -14.94
C PRO A 35 -13.34 -9.02 -15.62
N CYS A 36 -12.85 -7.82 -15.79
CA CYS A 36 -11.47 -7.59 -16.06
C CYS A 36 -10.74 -7.93 -14.77
N PHE A 37 -10.17 -9.13 -14.69
CA PHE A 37 -9.40 -9.54 -13.52
C PHE A 37 -7.93 -9.20 -13.78
N PRO A 38 -7.39 -8.19 -13.11
CA PRO A 38 -5.94 -8.01 -13.17
C PRO A 38 -5.28 -9.22 -12.52
N ASP A 39 -4.47 -9.93 -13.30
CA ASP A 39 -3.74 -11.08 -12.79
C ASP A 39 -2.46 -10.59 -12.11
N LEU A 40 -2.58 -10.24 -10.84
CA LEU A 40 -1.48 -9.73 -10.05
C LEU A 40 -0.38 -10.78 -9.82
N LEU A 41 -0.73 -12.07 -9.90
CA LEU A 41 0.26 -13.13 -9.77
C LEU A 41 1.23 -13.17 -10.96
N ARG A 42 0.79 -12.68 -12.12
CA ARG A 42 1.62 -12.64 -13.33
C ARG A 42 2.34 -11.31 -13.52
N THR A 43 2.03 -10.31 -12.71
CA THR A 43 2.71 -9.03 -12.80
C THR A 43 4.15 -9.17 -12.31
N PRO A 44 5.15 -8.71 -13.06
CA PRO A 44 6.54 -8.80 -12.63
C PRO A 44 6.78 -8.09 -11.30
N ASP A 45 7.56 -8.70 -10.43
CA ASP A 45 7.88 -8.14 -9.11
C ASP A 45 8.51 -6.76 -9.20
N SER A 46 9.34 -6.52 -10.23
CA SER A 46 9.96 -5.21 -10.46
C SER A 46 8.92 -4.12 -10.73
N GLN A 47 7.85 -4.44 -11.45
CA GLN A 47 6.77 -3.50 -11.73
C GLN A 47 5.96 -3.23 -10.48
N LEU A 48 5.61 -4.26 -9.73
CA LEU A 48 4.89 -4.12 -8.46
C LEU A 48 5.70 -3.29 -7.46
N LYS A 49 7.00 -3.51 -7.41
CA LYS A 49 7.88 -2.75 -6.54
C LYS A 49 7.88 -1.27 -6.89
N LYS A 50 7.92 -0.92 -8.17
CA LYS A 50 7.84 0.48 -8.61
C LYS A 50 6.54 1.14 -8.15
N LEU A 51 5.42 0.46 -8.33
CA LEU A 51 4.12 0.96 -7.90
C LEU A 51 4.06 1.10 -6.38
N TYR A 52 4.64 0.14 -5.67
CA TYR A 52 4.74 0.18 -4.21
C TYR A 52 5.53 1.40 -3.74
N GLU A 53 6.68 1.65 -4.37
CA GLU A 53 7.53 2.80 -4.03
C GLU A 53 6.82 4.13 -4.32
N ILE A 54 6.04 4.20 -5.41
CA ILE A 54 5.26 5.41 -5.73
C ILE A 54 4.21 5.67 -4.66
N GLY A 55 3.46 4.63 -4.27
CA GLY A 55 2.46 4.75 -3.21
C GLY A 55 3.08 5.12 -1.88
N LEU A 56 4.21 4.49 -1.55
CA LEU A 56 4.94 4.76 -0.33
C LEU A 56 5.49 6.19 -0.30
N SER A 57 6.01 6.69 -1.43
CA SER A 57 6.58 8.03 -1.49
C SER A 57 5.54 9.12 -1.24
N LYS A 58 4.29 8.90 -1.62
CA LYS A 58 3.20 9.85 -1.33
C LYS A 58 2.99 9.99 0.18
N SER A 59 3.00 8.87 0.90
CA SER A 59 2.87 8.88 2.36
C SER A 59 4.10 9.45 3.03
N LEU A 60 5.29 9.07 2.58
CA LEU A 60 6.55 9.56 3.16
C LEU A 60 6.71 11.06 2.97
N PHE A 61 6.22 11.61 1.85
CA PHE A 61 6.24 13.05 1.65
C PHE A 61 5.45 13.79 2.73
N LYS A 62 4.31 13.24 3.12
CA LYS A 62 3.46 13.84 4.15
C LYS A 62 4.09 13.78 5.54
N ILE A 63 4.96 12.81 5.78
CA ILE A 63 5.60 12.60 7.08
C ILE A 63 7.12 12.84 7.04
N LYS A 64 7.57 13.59 6.06
CA LYS A 64 9.02 13.81 5.82
C LYS A 64 9.78 14.35 7.04
N GLY A 65 9.09 15.08 7.92
CA GLY A 65 9.69 15.62 9.12
C GLY A 65 10.15 14.56 10.13
N TRP A 66 9.61 13.36 10.04
CA TRP A 66 9.97 12.24 10.91
C TRP A 66 10.89 11.23 10.24
N VAL A 67 11.13 11.35 8.93
CA VAL A 67 11.97 10.41 8.17
C VAL A 67 13.38 10.94 8.10
N THR A 68 14.35 10.11 8.52
CA THR A 68 15.78 10.47 8.52
C THR A 68 16.59 9.67 7.50
N GLY A 69 16.06 8.57 6.99
CA GLY A 69 16.77 7.77 6.01
C GLY A 69 15.85 6.87 5.22
N TYR A 70 16.25 6.53 4.00
CA TYR A 70 15.50 5.66 3.11
C TYR A 70 16.46 4.84 2.28
N THR A 71 16.30 3.53 2.28
CA THR A 71 17.11 2.62 1.48
C THR A 71 16.21 1.61 0.81
N SER A 72 16.41 1.39 -0.47
CA SER A 72 15.63 0.42 -1.23
C SER A 72 16.56 -0.64 -1.82
N THR A 73 16.24 -1.90 -1.55
CA THR A 73 16.87 -3.07 -2.18
C THR A 73 15.80 -3.83 -2.97
N PRO A 74 16.16 -4.78 -3.84
CA PRO A 74 15.13 -5.54 -4.57
C PRO A 74 14.11 -6.25 -3.68
N ASP A 75 14.49 -6.61 -2.46
CA ASP A 75 13.66 -7.42 -1.56
C ASP A 75 13.04 -6.65 -0.41
N GLU A 76 13.54 -5.43 -0.12
CA GLU A 76 13.18 -4.74 1.11
C GLU A 76 13.36 -3.23 0.97
N ILE A 77 12.46 -2.49 1.62
CA ILE A 77 12.60 -1.04 1.79
C ILE A 77 12.82 -0.76 3.27
N THR A 78 13.86 0.00 3.57
CA THR A 78 14.22 0.37 4.94
C THR A 78 14.01 1.86 5.12
N ILE A 79 13.28 2.23 6.16
CA ILE A 79 12.97 3.62 6.49
C ILE A 79 13.41 3.89 7.92
N ASP A 80 14.29 4.86 8.09
CA ASP A 80 14.72 5.31 9.43
C ASP A 80 13.88 6.50 9.83
N MET A 81 13.29 6.43 11.02
CA MET A 81 12.38 7.46 11.51
C MET A 81 12.70 7.87 12.95
N THR A 82 12.41 9.13 13.28
CA THR A 82 12.55 9.67 14.63
C THR A 82 11.27 9.41 15.44
N ILE A 83 10.97 8.15 15.67
CA ILE A 83 9.80 7.72 16.42
C ILE A 83 10.21 6.74 17.53
N ALA A 84 9.34 6.57 18.52
CA ALA A 84 9.56 5.60 19.58
C ALA A 84 9.43 4.17 19.05
N ALA A 85 10.18 3.24 19.65
CA ALA A 85 10.19 1.85 19.19
C ALA A 85 8.81 1.17 19.31
N ASP A 86 7.99 1.58 20.26
CA ASP A 86 6.65 1.03 20.47
C ASP A 86 5.64 1.50 19.40
N SER A 87 5.98 2.53 18.62
CA SER A 87 5.15 3.01 17.51
C SER A 87 5.47 2.31 16.19
N LYS A 88 6.54 1.54 16.13
CA LYS A 88 7.05 0.92 14.92
C LYS A 88 6.01 0.09 14.19
N GLU A 89 5.35 -0.81 14.89
CA GLU A 89 4.40 -1.76 14.29
C GLU A 89 3.21 -1.05 13.68
N PHE A 90 2.67 -0.07 14.36
CA PHE A 90 1.53 0.71 13.88
C PHE A 90 1.89 1.51 12.62
N VAL A 91 3.04 2.17 12.64
CA VAL A 91 3.54 2.95 11.49
C VAL A 91 3.79 2.04 10.29
N GLU A 92 4.42 0.90 10.51
CA GLU A 92 4.67 -0.10 9.47
C GLU A 92 3.37 -0.58 8.83
N THR A 93 2.36 -0.88 9.63
CA THR A 93 1.05 -1.32 9.14
C THR A 93 0.40 -0.26 8.26
N LEU A 94 0.41 1.01 8.67
CA LEU A 94 -0.18 2.09 7.89
C LEU A 94 0.58 2.36 6.60
N LEU A 95 1.91 2.29 6.63
CA LEU A 95 2.71 2.45 5.42
C LEU A 95 2.43 1.34 4.40
N ASN A 96 2.36 0.09 4.87
CA ASN A 96 2.00 -1.03 4.01
C ASN A 96 0.60 -0.89 3.43
N LEU A 97 -0.36 -0.53 4.26
CA LEU A 97 -1.75 -0.34 3.83
C LEU A 97 -1.85 0.74 2.75
N SER A 98 -1.18 1.87 2.96
CA SER A 98 -1.15 2.96 2.00
C SER A 98 -0.56 2.53 0.66
N ALA A 99 0.63 1.91 0.68
CA ALA A 99 1.32 1.52 -0.54
C ALA A 99 0.57 0.42 -1.31
N GLU A 100 0.07 -0.60 -0.61
CA GLU A 100 -0.68 -1.68 -1.25
C GLU A 100 -2.03 -1.21 -1.79
N SER A 101 -2.71 -0.31 -1.08
CA SER A 101 -3.96 0.30 -1.56
C SER A 101 -3.72 1.13 -2.82
N HIS A 102 -2.59 1.83 -2.91
CA HIS A 102 -2.22 2.56 -4.13
C HIS A 102 -2.10 1.61 -5.32
N ILE A 103 -1.42 0.48 -5.14
CA ILE A 103 -1.26 -0.51 -6.22
C ILE A 103 -2.63 -1.03 -6.67
N LEU A 104 -3.49 -1.36 -5.73
CA LEU A 104 -4.82 -1.87 -6.06
C LEU A 104 -5.68 -0.82 -6.77
N ALA A 105 -5.58 0.44 -6.35
CA ALA A 105 -6.27 1.54 -7.01
C ALA A 105 -5.82 1.66 -8.48
N GLU A 106 -4.52 1.63 -8.73
CA GLU A 106 -3.96 1.69 -10.08
C GLU A 106 -4.36 0.47 -10.90
N THR A 107 -4.36 -0.72 -10.28
CA THR A 107 -4.69 -1.97 -10.95
C THR A 107 -6.14 -1.98 -11.43
N PHE A 108 -7.07 -1.47 -10.65
CA PHE A 108 -8.49 -1.45 -11.00
C PHE A 108 -8.92 -0.22 -11.79
N MET A 109 -8.03 0.73 -12.03
CA MET A 109 -8.37 2.00 -12.69
C MET A 109 -9.05 1.81 -14.04
N SER A 110 -8.59 0.85 -14.84
CA SER A 110 -9.15 0.59 -16.18
C SER A 110 -10.26 -0.46 -16.18
N CYS A 111 -10.48 -1.16 -15.07
CA CYS A 111 -11.40 -2.29 -15.00
C CYS A 111 -12.64 -2.01 -14.18
N ASP A 112 -12.50 -1.28 -13.08
CA ASP A 112 -13.56 -1.09 -12.11
C ASP A 112 -13.31 0.21 -11.34
N GLU A 113 -13.96 1.27 -11.81
CA GLU A 113 -13.80 2.60 -11.21
C GLU A 113 -14.21 2.64 -9.74
N LYS A 114 -15.21 1.86 -9.34
CA LYS A 114 -15.67 1.86 -7.95
C LYS A 114 -14.62 1.25 -7.03
N LEU A 115 -14.03 0.12 -7.44
CA LEU A 115 -12.94 -0.49 -6.68
C LEU A 115 -11.69 0.37 -6.68
N SER A 116 -11.36 0.97 -7.83
CA SER A 116 -10.23 1.91 -7.92
C SER A 116 -10.41 3.05 -6.93
N SER A 117 -11.57 3.69 -6.92
CA SER A 117 -11.88 4.78 -5.99
C SER A 117 -11.86 4.33 -4.54
N TYR A 118 -12.39 3.13 -4.25
CA TYR A 118 -12.35 2.57 -2.91
C TYR A 118 -10.92 2.44 -2.39
N PHE A 119 -10.03 1.87 -3.20
CA PHE A 119 -8.63 1.70 -2.79
C PHE A 119 -7.88 3.02 -2.74
N ALA A 120 -8.18 3.95 -3.64
CA ALA A 120 -7.61 5.30 -3.58
C ALA A 120 -7.99 6.01 -2.26
N ASN A 121 -9.24 5.87 -1.83
CA ASN A 121 -9.70 6.41 -0.57
C ASN A 121 -9.02 5.73 0.63
N ARG A 122 -8.82 4.41 0.55
CA ARG A 122 -8.10 3.66 1.59
C ARG A 122 -6.64 4.14 1.70
N CYS A 123 -6.01 4.42 0.57
CA CYS A 123 -4.66 4.96 0.55
C CYS A 123 -4.61 6.32 1.27
N THR A 124 -5.54 7.22 0.94
CA THR A 124 -5.65 8.54 1.55
C THR A 124 -5.93 8.45 3.06
N GLU A 125 -6.87 7.60 3.46
CA GLU A 125 -7.21 7.38 4.87
C GLU A 125 -6.01 6.88 5.68
N ALA A 126 -5.27 5.92 5.14
CA ALA A 126 -4.08 5.39 5.80
C ALA A 126 -3.01 6.47 5.98
N THR A 127 -2.80 7.28 4.96
CA THR A 127 -1.83 8.38 5.00
C THR A 127 -2.25 9.44 6.04
N GLU A 128 -3.52 9.81 6.05
CA GLU A 128 -4.05 10.78 7.02
C GLU A 128 -3.97 10.25 8.45
N ALA A 129 -4.29 8.98 8.65
CA ALA A 129 -4.17 8.33 9.96
C ALA A 129 -2.71 8.34 10.44
N LEU A 130 -1.78 8.10 9.54
CA LEU A 130 -0.36 8.13 9.86
C LEU A 130 0.11 9.54 10.27
N VAL A 131 -0.29 10.56 9.52
CA VAL A 131 0.03 11.95 9.84
C VAL A 131 -0.53 12.34 11.20
N CYS A 132 -1.80 12.03 11.45
CA CYS A 132 -2.47 12.33 12.72
C CYS A 132 -1.81 11.61 13.89
N TYR A 133 -1.47 10.34 13.72
CA TYR A 133 -0.82 9.55 14.74
C TYR A 133 0.55 10.12 15.12
N LEU A 134 1.38 10.42 14.13
CA LEU A 134 2.70 10.98 14.37
C LEU A 134 2.65 12.36 15.02
N ALA A 135 1.68 13.19 14.62
CA ALA A 135 1.47 14.49 15.24
C ALA A 135 1.03 14.35 16.71
N TYR A 136 0.21 13.31 17.00
CA TYR A 136 -0.30 13.08 18.35
C TYR A 136 0.79 12.60 19.32
N ILE A 137 1.68 11.71 18.87
CA ILE A 137 2.73 11.14 19.74
C ILE A 137 3.95 12.04 19.91
N ASN A 138 4.06 13.06 19.09
CA ASN A 138 5.13 14.07 19.18
C ASN A 138 4.55 15.39 19.69
#